data_b7fc4adcd64239b554bdf50bdf846f73
#
_entry.id   b7fc4adcd64239b554bdf50bdf846f73
#
_cell.length_a   1.000
_cell.length_b   1.000
_cell.length_c   1.000
_cell.angle_alpha   90.00
_cell.angle_beta   90.00
_cell.angle_gamma   90.00
#
_symmetry.space_group_name_H-M   'P 1'
#
loop_
_entity.id
_entity.type
_entity.pdbx_description
1 polymer ?
#
loop_
_entity_poly.entity_id
_entity_poly.type
_entity_poly.pdbx_seq_one_letter_code
_entity_poly.pdbx_strand_id
1 'polypeptide(L)'
;MNTLKAEKRNMQTKAKKLRREGYVTGNVFGREIEGSIPVQMTQKEAEKFLKANGKGSQIMLDLDGEQMDVLVKEVDYDSMGSKVLEIDFQALVSGEMVHSVAEVVIHNQSKVVTGVVEELLSEIEYKALPSALVEKVIVDVGDLKVGETIKVKDLDIAKDKDVKLITDPEADVTFYLAVKPDSAVKDIRLLTKGEN
;
A
#
# COMPACT_ATOMS: atom_id res chain seq x y z
N MET A 1 9.28 11.07 11.53
CA MET A 1 9.73 10.05 10.57
C MET A 1 9.90 8.75 11.31
N ASN A 2 9.33 7.66 10.83
CA ASN A 2 9.42 6.37 11.51
C ASN A 2 10.80 5.75 11.25
N THR A 3 11.41 5.12 12.26
CA THR A 3 12.72 4.48 12.13
C THR A 3 12.56 2.97 12.20
N LEU A 4 13.14 2.26 11.23
CA LEU A 4 13.24 0.81 11.20
C LEU A 4 14.69 0.40 11.42
N LYS A 5 14.94 -0.53 12.35
CA LYS A 5 16.27 -1.08 12.57
C LYS A 5 16.49 -2.33 11.71
N ALA A 6 17.64 -2.39 11.07
CA ALA A 6 18.08 -3.53 10.29
C ALA A 6 19.59 -3.77 10.48
N GLU A 7 20.03 -4.96 10.14
CA GLU A 7 21.42 -5.38 10.16
C GLU A 7 21.88 -5.79 8.76
N LYS A 8 23.15 -5.63 8.44
CA LYS A 8 23.72 -6.17 7.20
C LYS A 8 23.70 -7.70 7.25
N ARG A 9 23.07 -8.28 6.22
CA ARG A 9 22.90 -9.73 6.17
C ARG A 9 24.20 -10.44 5.82
N ASN A 10 24.50 -11.51 6.55
CA ASN A 10 25.56 -12.43 6.17
C ASN A 10 25.11 -13.31 5.01
N MET A 11 25.70 -13.10 3.83
CA MET A 11 25.38 -13.82 2.59
C MET A 11 25.72 -15.32 2.61
N GLN A 12 26.52 -15.79 3.57
CA GLN A 12 26.77 -17.22 3.76
C GLN A 12 25.52 -17.95 4.28
N THR A 13 24.58 -17.22 4.92
CA THR A 13 23.34 -17.77 5.42
C THR A 13 22.22 -17.58 4.38
N LYS A 14 21.62 -18.71 3.94
CA LYS A 14 20.52 -18.68 2.97
C LYS A 14 19.29 -17.99 3.57
N ALA A 15 18.56 -17.17 2.76
CA ALA A 15 17.34 -16.47 3.16
C ALA A 15 16.30 -17.41 3.79
N LYS A 16 16.10 -18.60 3.20
CA LYS A 16 15.17 -19.61 3.73
C LYS A 16 15.50 -20.06 5.16
N LYS A 17 16.79 -20.09 5.54
CA LYS A 17 17.21 -20.41 6.91
C LYS A 17 16.87 -19.26 7.86
N LEU A 18 17.22 -18.02 7.49
CA LEU A 18 16.91 -16.81 8.27
C LEU A 18 15.41 -16.66 8.53
N ARG A 19 14.58 -16.86 7.48
CA ARG A 19 13.11 -16.79 7.62
C ARG A 19 12.55 -17.86 8.58
N ARG A 20 13.16 -19.05 8.67
CA ARG A 20 12.80 -20.08 9.66
C ARG A 20 13.23 -19.70 11.08
N GLU A 21 14.28 -18.91 11.22
CA GLU A 21 14.81 -18.39 12.49
C GLU A 21 14.07 -17.12 12.95
N GLY A 22 13.05 -16.66 12.19
CA GLY A 22 12.24 -15.51 12.55
C GLY A 22 12.79 -14.17 12.07
N TYR A 23 13.56 -14.17 10.98
CA TYR A 23 14.04 -12.96 10.31
C TYR A 23 13.30 -12.72 9.01
N VAL A 24 13.17 -11.43 8.66
CA VAL A 24 12.79 -10.94 7.33
C VAL A 24 14.06 -10.51 6.62
N THR A 25 14.18 -10.84 5.34
CA THR A 25 15.30 -10.41 4.50
C THR A 25 14.88 -9.23 3.65
N GLY A 26 15.85 -8.51 3.08
CA GLY A 26 15.59 -7.42 2.15
C GLY A 26 16.87 -6.92 1.53
N ASN A 27 16.74 -5.91 0.68
CA ASN A 27 17.86 -5.23 0.05
C ASN A 27 17.66 -3.71 0.13
N VAL A 28 18.75 -2.99 0.31
CA VAL A 28 18.78 -1.54 0.11
C VAL A 28 19.54 -1.28 -1.18
N PHE A 29 18.93 -0.61 -2.12
CA PHE A 29 19.53 -0.22 -3.39
C PHE A 29 19.27 1.28 -3.65
N GLY A 30 20.02 1.87 -4.55
CA GLY A 30 19.87 3.27 -4.90
C GLY A 30 21.04 3.75 -5.74
N ARG A 31 20.93 4.96 -6.25
CA ARG A 31 21.92 5.51 -7.19
C ARG A 31 23.31 5.65 -6.60
N GLU A 32 23.40 5.98 -5.30
CA GLU A 32 24.68 6.16 -4.61
C GLU A 32 25.20 4.84 -4.00
N ILE A 33 24.44 3.74 -4.15
CA ILE A 33 24.81 2.42 -3.66
C ILE A 33 25.31 1.57 -4.84
N GLU A 34 26.56 1.13 -4.77
CA GLU A 34 27.11 0.21 -5.76
C GLU A 34 26.49 -1.19 -5.59
N GLY A 35 25.60 -1.56 -6.51
CA GLY A 35 24.83 -2.80 -6.44
C GLY A 35 23.67 -2.72 -5.46
N SER A 36 23.68 -3.55 -4.41
CA SER A 36 22.70 -3.52 -3.32
C SER A 36 23.31 -3.97 -2.01
N ILE A 37 22.78 -3.49 -0.90
CA ILE A 37 23.16 -3.90 0.46
C ILE A 37 22.12 -4.89 0.97
N PRO A 38 22.45 -6.17 1.10
CA PRO A 38 21.54 -7.16 1.70
C PRO A 38 21.35 -6.86 3.18
N VAL A 39 20.09 -6.85 3.63
CA VAL A 39 19.72 -6.56 5.02
C VAL A 39 18.85 -7.67 5.60
N GLN A 40 18.82 -7.71 6.93
CA GLN A 40 17.93 -8.56 7.69
C GLN A 40 17.39 -7.80 8.90
N MET A 41 16.18 -8.14 9.31
CA MET A 41 15.54 -7.61 10.52
C MET A 41 14.69 -8.68 11.17
N THR A 42 14.30 -8.51 12.43
CA THR A 42 13.42 -9.49 13.07
C THR A 42 12.00 -9.41 12.50
N GLN A 43 11.32 -10.55 12.42
CA GLN A 43 9.92 -10.64 12.01
C GLN A 43 9.03 -9.68 12.82
N LYS A 44 9.27 -9.61 14.14
CA LYS A 44 8.52 -8.73 15.05
C LYS A 44 8.68 -7.25 14.73
N GLU A 45 9.90 -6.81 14.41
CA GLU A 45 10.18 -5.41 14.05
C GLU A 45 9.55 -5.08 12.69
N ALA A 46 9.68 -5.96 11.70
CA ALA A 46 9.06 -5.81 10.39
C ALA A 46 7.53 -5.72 10.48
N GLU A 47 6.88 -6.63 11.19
CA GLU A 47 5.42 -6.62 11.37
C GLU A 47 4.93 -5.40 12.14
N LYS A 48 5.65 -4.99 13.21
CA LYS A 48 5.33 -3.76 13.94
C LYS A 48 5.43 -2.53 13.05
N PHE A 49 6.47 -2.49 12.23
CA PHE A 49 6.72 -1.40 11.29
C PHE A 49 5.62 -1.32 10.22
N LEU A 50 5.27 -2.44 9.59
CA LEU A 50 4.27 -2.50 8.50
C LEU A 50 2.82 -2.25 8.95
N LYS A 51 2.53 -2.24 10.27
CA LYS A 51 1.22 -1.80 10.78
C LYS A 51 0.96 -0.30 10.57
N ALA A 52 2.00 0.50 10.49
CA ALA A 52 1.90 1.95 10.34
C ALA A 52 2.43 2.45 9.00
N ASN A 53 3.27 1.66 8.32
CA ASN A 53 3.93 2.03 7.08
C ASN A 53 3.74 0.92 6.06
N GLY A 54 3.47 1.30 4.83
CA GLY A 54 3.32 0.35 3.72
C GLY A 54 4.33 0.60 2.60
N LYS A 55 4.11 -0.03 1.48
CA LYS A 55 4.79 0.28 0.22
C LYS A 55 4.57 1.76 -0.10
N GLY A 56 5.61 2.45 -0.57
CA GLY A 56 5.56 3.89 -0.84
C GLY A 56 5.85 4.79 0.38
N SER A 57 5.98 4.25 1.58
CA SER A 57 6.34 5.03 2.77
C SER A 57 7.82 5.44 2.76
N GLN A 58 8.09 6.71 3.08
CA GLN A 58 9.42 7.23 3.32
C GLN A 58 9.78 7.08 4.81
N ILE A 59 10.93 6.47 5.08
CA ILE A 59 11.36 6.15 6.44
C ILE A 59 12.86 6.36 6.65
N MET A 60 13.26 6.42 7.91
CA MET A 60 14.67 6.33 8.30
C MET A 60 15.03 4.86 8.57
N LEU A 61 15.94 4.29 7.81
CA LEU A 61 16.51 2.97 8.04
C LEU A 61 17.78 3.13 8.89
N ASP A 62 17.82 2.49 10.05
CA ASP A 62 19.01 2.37 10.90
C ASP A 62 19.69 1.04 10.57
N LEU A 63 20.76 1.10 9.79
CA LEU A 63 21.53 -0.06 9.35
C LEU A 63 22.85 -0.14 10.13
N ASP A 64 22.91 -0.99 11.14
CA ASP A 64 24.07 -1.15 12.03
C ASP A 64 24.56 0.17 12.67
N GLY A 65 23.61 1.11 12.93
CA GLY A 65 23.90 2.42 13.50
C GLY A 65 24.12 3.54 12.47
N GLU A 66 24.11 3.24 11.19
CA GLU A 66 24.13 4.20 10.10
C GLU A 66 22.70 4.50 9.63
N GLN A 67 22.30 5.78 9.66
CA GLN A 67 20.95 6.19 9.29
C GLN A 67 20.88 6.57 7.81
N MET A 68 19.91 5.99 7.12
CA MET A 68 19.64 6.22 5.70
C MET A 68 18.18 6.60 5.49
N ASP A 69 17.93 7.64 4.68
CA ASP A 69 16.58 7.98 4.22
C ASP A 69 16.20 7.06 3.06
N VAL A 70 15.14 6.27 3.22
CA VAL A 70 14.75 5.26 2.26
C VAL A 70 13.25 5.24 1.99
N LEU A 71 12.89 4.81 0.79
CA LEU A 71 11.52 4.47 0.39
C LEU A 71 11.30 2.96 0.54
N VAL A 72 10.22 2.55 1.16
CA VAL A 72 9.75 1.15 1.12
C VAL A 72 9.27 0.85 -0.30
N LYS A 73 10.06 0.07 -1.03
CA LYS A 73 9.81 -0.17 -2.46
C LYS A 73 8.89 -1.34 -2.69
N GLU A 74 9.14 -2.44 -1.98
CA GLU A 74 8.37 -3.67 -2.12
C GLU A 74 8.29 -4.42 -0.79
N VAL A 75 7.16 -5.11 -0.58
CA VAL A 75 6.93 -5.94 0.59
C VAL A 75 6.34 -7.26 0.12
N ASP A 76 7.07 -8.35 0.33
CA ASP A 76 6.63 -9.70 -0.01
C ASP A 76 6.09 -10.44 1.20
N TYR A 77 4.96 -11.10 1.01
CA TYR A 77 4.31 -11.92 2.01
C TYR A 77 4.35 -13.41 1.61
N ASP A 78 4.19 -14.30 2.58
CA ASP A 78 4.00 -15.70 2.29
C ASP A 78 2.66 -15.93 1.56
N SER A 79 2.50 -17.12 0.95
CA SER A 79 1.31 -17.46 0.14
C SER A 79 -0.02 -17.40 0.92
N MET A 80 0.04 -17.37 2.24
CA MET A 80 -1.12 -17.22 3.13
C MET A 80 -1.27 -15.78 3.66
N GLY A 81 -0.37 -14.85 3.27
CA GLY A 81 -0.37 -13.45 3.68
C GLY A 81 -0.12 -13.22 5.18
N SER A 82 0.30 -14.26 5.91
CA SER A 82 0.43 -14.20 7.36
C SER A 82 1.79 -13.74 7.86
N LYS A 83 2.84 -13.84 7.03
CA LYS A 83 4.22 -13.49 7.39
C LYS A 83 4.87 -12.67 6.30
N VAL A 84 5.62 -11.66 6.72
CA VAL A 84 6.49 -10.90 5.83
C VAL A 84 7.72 -11.75 5.50
N LEU A 85 8.03 -11.88 4.22
CA LEU A 85 9.20 -12.63 3.74
C LEU A 85 10.35 -11.71 3.37
N GLU A 86 10.05 -10.60 2.71
CA GLU A 86 11.06 -9.66 2.21
C GLU A 86 10.55 -8.23 2.25
N ILE A 87 11.43 -7.27 2.50
CA ILE A 87 11.16 -5.83 2.37
C ILE A 87 12.33 -5.21 1.65
N ASP A 88 12.08 -4.64 0.48
CA ASP A 88 13.09 -3.94 -0.30
C ASP A 88 12.98 -2.43 -0.16
N PHE A 89 14.12 -1.77 -0.06
CA PHE A 89 14.24 -0.34 0.17
C PHE A 89 15.03 0.33 -0.94
N GLN A 90 14.56 1.50 -1.37
CA GLN A 90 15.30 2.39 -2.26
C GLN A 90 15.86 3.57 -1.47
N ALA A 91 17.18 3.72 -1.42
CA ALA A 91 17.82 4.89 -0.82
C ALA A 91 17.44 6.15 -1.61
N LEU A 92 17.07 7.19 -0.86
CA LEU A 92 16.62 8.46 -1.43
C LEU A 92 17.79 9.43 -1.54
N VAL A 93 17.89 10.08 -2.71
CA VAL A 93 18.88 11.13 -2.98
C VAL A 93 18.13 12.43 -3.18
N SER A 94 18.56 13.48 -2.49
CA SER A 94 17.96 14.81 -2.63
C SER A 94 18.07 15.30 -4.07
N GLY A 95 16.94 15.75 -4.64
CA GLY A 95 16.90 16.26 -6.01
C GLY A 95 16.73 15.19 -7.10
N GLU A 96 16.65 13.90 -6.76
CA GLU A 96 16.34 12.83 -7.71
C GLU A 96 14.86 12.41 -7.59
N MET A 97 14.18 12.36 -8.76
CA MET A 97 12.81 11.83 -8.83
C MET A 97 12.82 10.32 -8.65
N VAL A 98 12.00 9.83 -7.73
CA VAL A 98 11.82 8.41 -7.49
C VAL A 98 10.44 7.96 -7.93
N HIS A 99 10.34 6.72 -8.39
CA HIS A 99 9.08 6.05 -8.67
C HIS A 99 8.51 5.49 -7.36
N SER A 100 7.32 5.91 -6.99
CA SER A 100 6.62 5.47 -5.80
C SER A 100 5.17 5.10 -6.11
N VAL A 101 4.49 4.59 -5.12
CA VAL A 101 3.06 4.32 -5.13
C VAL A 101 2.40 5.01 -3.95
N ALA A 102 1.17 5.47 -4.12
CA ALA A 102 0.30 5.95 -3.06
C ALA A 102 -0.85 4.98 -2.87
N GLU A 103 -1.08 4.55 -1.63
CA GLU A 103 -2.21 3.69 -1.27
C GLU A 103 -3.52 4.50 -1.37
N VAL A 104 -4.52 3.95 -2.04
CA VAL A 104 -5.87 4.52 -2.08
C VAL A 104 -6.61 4.15 -0.80
N VAL A 105 -7.14 5.15 -0.10
CA VAL A 105 -7.92 4.94 1.14
C VAL A 105 -9.31 5.52 0.96
N ILE A 106 -10.32 4.66 0.91
CA ILE A 106 -11.71 5.07 0.75
C ILE A 106 -12.29 5.53 2.09
N HIS A 107 -12.80 6.77 2.12
CA HIS A 107 -13.43 7.36 3.28
C HIS A 107 -14.95 7.50 3.10
N ASN A 108 -15.69 7.55 4.22
CA ASN A 108 -17.14 7.76 4.27
C ASN A 108 -17.98 6.68 3.57
N GLN A 109 -17.43 5.48 3.36
CA GLN A 109 -18.15 4.35 2.76
C GLN A 109 -19.45 4.00 3.51
N SER A 110 -19.50 4.25 4.83
CA SER A 110 -20.70 4.04 5.65
C SER A 110 -21.88 4.97 5.32
N LYS A 111 -21.66 6.08 4.63
CA LYS A 111 -22.72 7.00 4.15
C LYS A 111 -23.41 6.48 2.90
N VAL A 112 -22.82 5.50 2.25
CA VAL A 112 -23.37 4.86 1.05
C VAL A 112 -24.41 3.81 1.48
N VAL A 113 -25.71 4.16 1.40
CA VAL A 113 -26.80 3.37 2.03
C VAL A 113 -27.47 2.42 1.04
N THR A 114 -27.42 2.72 -0.27
CA THR A 114 -28.22 2.03 -1.30
C THR A 114 -27.42 1.18 -2.27
N GLY A 115 -26.15 0.93 -1.98
CA GLY A 115 -25.28 0.18 -2.86
C GLY A 115 -23.95 -0.18 -2.25
N VAL A 116 -23.03 -0.59 -3.10
CA VAL A 116 -21.65 -0.94 -2.74
C VAL A 116 -20.70 -0.07 -3.57
N VAL A 117 -19.72 0.52 -2.90
CA VAL A 117 -18.59 1.15 -3.58
C VAL A 117 -17.53 0.07 -3.82
N GLU A 118 -17.23 -0.14 -5.08
CA GLU A 118 -16.17 -1.05 -5.52
C GLU A 118 -14.89 -0.24 -5.71
N GLU A 119 -13.81 -0.71 -5.10
CA GLU A 119 -12.47 -0.17 -5.29
C GLU A 119 -11.86 -0.85 -6.51
N LEU A 120 -11.57 -0.05 -7.54
CA LEU A 120 -11.00 -0.54 -8.80
C LEU A 120 -9.47 -0.40 -8.84
N LEU A 121 -8.93 0.59 -8.11
CA LEU A 121 -7.50 0.82 -7.94
C LEU A 121 -7.18 0.98 -6.47
N SER A 122 -6.31 0.12 -5.95
CA SER A 122 -5.80 0.18 -4.57
C SER A 122 -4.50 0.99 -4.44
N GLU A 123 -3.80 1.20 -5.55
CA GLU A 123 -2.53 1.93 -5.60
C GLU A 123 -2.49 2.85 -6.82
N ILE A 124 -1.87 4.02 -6.66
CA ILE A 124 -1.60 4.99 -7.74
C ILE A 124 -0.09 5.11 -7.90
N GLU A 125 0.41 4.77 -9.08
CA GLU A 125 1.83 4.90 -9.42
C GLU A 125 2.16 6.31 -9.88
N TYR A 126 3.24 6.85 -9.36
CA TYR A 126 3.71 8.20 -9.70
C TYR A 126 5.22 8.35 -9.54
N LYS A 127 5.77 9.46 -10.04
CA LYS A 127 7.15 9.90 -9.80
C LYS A 127 7.13 11.26 -9.09
N ALA A 128 7.95 11.39 -8.06
CA ALA A 128 8.12 12.66 -7.36
C ALA A 128 9.54 12.79 -6.77
N LEU A 129 9.88 13.99 -6.35
CA LEU A 129 11.05 14.22 -5.50
C LEU A 129 10.77 13.66 -4.09
N PRO A 130 11.81 13.30 -3.30
CA PRO A 130 11.62 12.81 -1.92
C PRO A 130 10.78 13.74 -1.03
N SER A 131 10.86 15.05 -1.26
CA SER A 131 10.07 16.05 -0.51
C SER A 131 8.58 16.08 -0.85
N ALA A 132 8.17 15.49 -1.98
CA ALA A 132 6.81 15.47 -2.50
C ALA A 132 6.22 14.04 -2.55
N LEU A 133 6.79 13.11 -1.78
CA LEU A 133 6.28 11.76 -1.68
C LEU A 133 4.95 11.72 -0.92
N VAL A 134 3.98 11.01 -1.48
CA VAL A 134 2.62 10.84 -0.93
C VAL A 134 2.41 9.36 -0.61
N GLU A 135 2.18 9.04 0.65
CA GLU A 135 1.97 7.64 1.08
C GLU A 135 0.53 7.19 0.82
N LYS A 136 -0.46 8.09 1.02
CA LYS A 136 -1.89 7.76 0.95
C LYS A 136 -2.67 8.83 0.25
N VAL A 137 -3.60 8.41 -0.59
CA VAL A 137 -4.57 9.27 -1.25
C VAL A 137 -5.96 8.95 -0.71
N ILE A 138 -6.57 9.94 -0.05
CA ILE A 138 -7.90 9.78 0.54
C ILE A 138 -8.95 10.05 -0.53
N VAL A 139 -9.85 9.09 -0.73
CA VAL A 139 -10.98 9.18 -1.66
C VAL A 139 -12.27 9.21 -0.87
N ASP A 140 -12.92 10.39 -0.81
CA ASP A 140 -14.21 10.53 -0.12
C ASP A 140 -15.35 10.11 -1.06
N VAL A 141 -16.09 9.08 -0.66
CA VAL A 141 -17.21 8.53 -1.42
C VAL A 141 -18.56 8.89 -0.82
N GLY A 142 -18.58 9.73 0.23
CA GLY A 142 -19.80 10.02 1.00
C GLY A 142 -20.93 10.69 0.21
N ASP A 143 -20.60 11.45 -0.83
CA ASP A 143 -21.53 12.17 -1.69
C ASP A 143 -21.71 11.52 -3.08
N LEU A 144 -21.07 10.38 -3.33
CA LEU A 144 -21.09 9.67 -4.60
C LEU A 144 -22.49 9.09 -4.87
N LYS A 145 -23.00 9.27 -6.08
CA LYS A 145 -24.30 8.74 -6.52
C LYS A 145 -24.13 7.43 -7.28
N VAL A 146 -25.17 6.61 -7.25
CA VAL A 146 -25.21 5.35 -8.00
C VAL A 146 -24.88 5.58 -9.48
N GLY A 147 -23.91 4.85 -9.99
CA GLY A 147 -23.43 4.95 -11.37
C GLY A 147 -22.31 5.98 -11.58
N GLU A 148 -21.95 6.74 -10.55
CA GLU A 148 -20.82 7.66 -10.62
C GLU A 148 -19.49 6.95 -10.31
N THR A 149 -18.41 7.48 -10.88
CA THR A 149 -17.03 7.03 -10.68
C THR A 149 -16.17 8.21 -10.21
N ILE A 150 -15.12 7.91 -9.48
CA ILE A 150 -14.04 8.87 -9.18
C ILE A 150 -12.82 8.43 -9.97
N LYS A 151 -12.25 9.33 -10.75
CA LYS A 151 -11.07 9.08 -11.59
C LYS A 151 -9.80 9.58 -10.91
N VAL A 152 -8.66 9.03 -11.33
CA VAL A 152 -7.34 9.45 -10.83
C VAL A 152 -7.12 10.96 -10.98
N LYS A 153 -7.55 11.56 -12.11
CA LYS A 153 -7.42 13.02 -12.37
C LYS A 153 -8.19 13.91 -11.38
N ASP A 154 -9.22 13.38 -10.72
CA ASP A 154 -10.06 14.14 -9.78
C ASP A 154 -9.40 14.24 -8.40
N LEU A 155 -8.41 13.40 -8.12
CA LEU A 155 -7.71 13.31 -6.85
C LEU A 155 -6.68 14.44 -6.67
N ASP A 156 -6.35 14.73 -5.41
CA ASP A 156 -5.42 15.82 -5.09
C ASP A 156 -4.01 15.54 -5.59
N ILE A 157 -3.57 14.28 -5.60
CA ILE A 157 -2.26 13.87 -6.14
C ILE A 157 -2.10 14.25 -7.63
N ALA A 158 -3.19 14.26 -8.40
CA ALA A 158 -3.17 14.63 -9.81
C ALA A 158 -3.01 16.15 -10.04
N LYS A 159 -3.32 16.94 -9.02
CA LYS A 159 -3.25 18.42 -9.06
C LYS A 159 -1.89 18.95 -8.61
N ASP A 160 -1.08 18.10 -7.96
CA ASP A 160 0.24 18.47 -7.47
C ASP A 160 1.24 18.58 -8.63
N LYS A 161 1.91 19.74 -8.73
CA LYS A 161 2.87 20.04 -9.80
C LYS A 161 4.21 19.31 -9.65
N ASP A 162 4.53 18.87 -8.43
CA ASP A 162 5.76 18.19 -8.09
C ASP A 162 5.61 16.67 -8.23
N VAL A 163 4.40 16.20 -8.57
CA VAL A 163 4.07 14.80 -8.80
C VAL A 163 3.79 14.57 -10.29
N LYS A 164 4.45 13.56 -10.85
CA LYS A 164 4.20 13.08 -12.20
C LYS A 164 3.50 11.74 -12.16
N LEU A 165 2.21 11.70 -12.47
CA LEU A 165 1.45 10.46 -12.54
C LEU A 165 2.03 9.51 -13.59
N ILE A 166 2.04 8.21 -13.27
CA ILE A 166 2.31 7.09 -14.19
C ILE A 166 1.01 6.36 -14.48
N THR A 167 0.17 6.15 -13.46
CA THR A 167 -1.19 5.62 -13.64
C THR A 167 -1.99 6.55 -14.55
N ASP A 168 -2.80 5.97 -15.44
CA ASP A 168 -3.63 6.74 -16.38
C ASP A 168 -4.57 7.69 -15.61
N PRO A 169 -4.50 9.00 -15.84
CA PRO A 169 -5.40 9.96 -15.22
C PRO A 169 -6.89 9.70 -15.46
N GLU A 170 -7.25 9.02 -16.55
CA GLU A 170 -8.64 8.67 -16.90
C GLU A 170 -9.09 7.33 -16.27
N ALA A 171 -8.21 6.60 -15.59
CA ALA A 171 -8.57 5.38 -14.90
C ALA A 171 -9.55 5.64 -13.75
N ASP A 172 -10.53 4.76 -13.62
CA ASP A 172 -11.51 4.80 -12.55
C ASP A 172 -10.90 4.23 -11.26
N VAL A 173 -10.96 4.99 -10.17
CA VAL A 173 -10.46 4.59 -8.84
C VAL A 173 -11.54 3.85 -8.07
N THR A 174 -12.77 4.36 -8.13
CA THR A 174 -13.93 3.75 -7.48
C THR A 174 -15.15 3.81 -8.39
N PHE A 175 -16.05 2.84 -8.20
CA PHE A 175 -17.34 2.81 -8.86
C PHE A 175 -18.46 2.50 -7.86
N TYR A 176 -19.58 3.24 -7.94
CA TYR A 176 -20.71 3.01 -7.06
C TYR A 176 -21.77 2.16 -7.76
N LEU A 177 -21.87 0.89 -7.37
CA LEU A 177 -22.86 -0.07 -7.85
C LEU A 177 -24.14 -0.03 -7.01
N ALA A 178 -25.31 0.07 -7.67
CA ALA A 178 -26.57 -0.21 -7.01
C ALA A 178 -26.70 -1.70 -6.69
N VAL A 179 -26.87 -2.05 -5.44
CA VAL A 179 -27.32 -3.39 -5.08
C VAL A 179 -28.83 -3.45 -5.30
N LYS A 180 -29.30 -4.21 -6.31
CA LYS A 180 -30.72 -4.55 -6.40
C LYS A 180 -31.09 -5.31 -5.13
N PRO A 181 -32.11 -4.89 -4.36
CA PRO A 181 -32.57 -5.69 -3.23
C PRO A 181 -32.93 -7.07 -3.78
N ASP A 182 -32.26 -8.08 -3.25
CA ASP A 182 -32.41 -9.46 -3.66
C ASP A 182 -33.90 -9.87 -3.54
N SER A 183 -34.51 -10.27 -4.65
CA SER A 183 -35.89 -10.81 -4.66
C SER A 183 -36.02 -12.09 -3.81
N ALA A 184 -34.90 -12.68 -3.38
CA ALA A 184 -34.82 -13.89 -2.57
C ALA A 184 -35.32 -13.72 -1.13
N VAL A 185 -35.37 -12.49 -0.57
CA VAL A 185 -35.89 -12.29 0.79
C VAL A 185 -37.41 -12.33 0.86
N LYS A 186 -38.11 -12.23 -0.28
CA LYS A 186 -39.58 -12.35 -0.32
C LYS A 186 -40.08 -13.78 -0.19
N ASP A 187 -39.30 -14.78 -0.61
CA ASP A 187 -39.74 -16.18 -0.57
C ASP A 187 -39.64 -16.82 0.81
N ILE A 188 -38.77 -16.30 1.68
CA ILE A 188 -38.65 -16.82 3.07
C ILE A 188 -39.87 -16.41 3.94
N ARG A 189 -40.52 -15.27 3.66
CA ARG A 189 -41.74 -14.85 4.39
C ARG A 189 -43.02 -15.58 3.96
N LEU A 190 -42.99 -16.23 2.80
CA LEU A 190 -44.13 -17.01 2.33
C LEU A 190 -44.14 -18.45 2.87
N LEU A 191 -42.95 -18.99 3.21
CA LEU A 191 -42.83 -20.35 3.77
C LEU A 191 -43.14 -20.44 5.25
N THR A 192 -43.16 -19.34 6.00
CA THR A 192 -43.49 -19.31 7.43
C THR A 192 -44.97 -18.98 7.74
N LYS A 193 -45.84 -18.79 6.70
CA LYS A 193 -47.30 -18.54 6.89
C LYS A 193 -48.21 -19.70 6.54
N GLY A 194 -47.64 -20.89 6.37
CA GLY A 194 -48.38 -22.07 5.92
C GLY A 194 -48.49 -23.21 6.98
N GLU A 195 -48.42 -22.91 8.27
CA GLU A 195 -48.79 -23.91 9.32
C GLU A 195 -49.53 -23.18 10.44
N ASN A 196 -50.87 -23.17 10.32
CA ASN A 196 -51.85 -23.18 11.38
C ASN A 196 -53.14 -23.78 10.83
#